data_98a484cf2e3e6f90567f9c7b254fab67
#
_entry.id   98a484cf2e3e6f90567f9c7b254fab67
#
_cell.length_a   1.000
_cell.length_b   1.000
_cell.length_c   1.000
_cell.angle_alpha   90.00
_cell.angle_beta   90.00
_cell.angle_gamma   90.00
#
_symmetry.space_group_name_H-M   'P 1'
#
loop_
_entity.id
_entity.type
_entity.pdbx_description
1 polymer ?
#
loop_
_entity_poly.entity_id
_entity_poly.type
_entity_poly.pdbx_seq_one_letter_code
_entity_poly.pdbx_strand_id
1 'polypeptide(L)'
;MDEEKVSKLIKESRKKLNLTQEKFAQKYNVTPQAVSKWENGKNLPDITTLKEICKDSNTSIDSLLLGKKNNHILLIIIAILIIVAIEIISLINNKNTSFEFKVVESNCENFKTNGTLAYDQKTSHLHLSGISYCGSNAKVKYNKITCTLYETEDKINKELENITYNKMPITLEEFLSTAEFDLDNFSANCQKYKENSLYLEIIASNVNTEDIYKIPLTIKDNCKS
;
A
#
# COMPACT_ATOMS: atom_id res chain seq x y z
N MET A 1 2.76 -52.56 -4.89
CA MET A 1 1.51 -52.32 -5.65
C MET A 1 0.37 -52.53 -4.65
N ASP A 2 -0.57 -51.64 -4.60
CA ASP A 2 -1.66 -51.65 -3.62
C ASP A 2 -2.75 -52.66 -4.12
N GLU A 3 -2.83 -53.82 -3.48
CA GLU A 3 -3.70 -54.93 -3.89
C GLU A 3 -5.18 -54.53 -3.86
N GLU A 4 -5.58 -53.70 -2.92
CA GLU A 4 -6.96 -53.22 -2.80
C GLU A 4 -7.35 -52.31 -3.98
N LYS A 5 -6.45 -51.46 -4.41
CA LYS A 5 -6.70 -50.59 -5.58
C LYS A 5 -6.78 -51.35 -6.87
N VAL A 6 -5.93 -52.35 -7.02
CA VAL A 6 -5.96 -53.24 -8.21
C VAL A 6 -7.24 -54.06 -8.25
N SER A 7 -7.66 -54.66 -7.13
CA SER A 7 -8.90 -55.44 -7.06
C SER A 7 -10.13 -54.60 -7.40
N LYS A 8 -10.19 -53.39 -6.88
CA LYS A 8 -11.27 -52.43 -7.17
C LYS A 8 -11.28 -52.05 -8.65
N LEU A 9 -10.11 -51.75 -9.24
CA LEU A 9 -10.01 -51.45 -10.66
C LEU A 9 -10.51 -52.59 -11.53
N ILE A 10 -10.08 -53.83 -11.28
CA ILE A 10 -10.46 -54.99 -12.08
C ILE A 10 -11.98 -55.16 -12.03
N LYS A 11 -12.57 -55.07 -10.84
CA LYS A 11 -14.01 -55.17 -10.64
C LYS A 11 -14.79 -54.09 -11.36
N GLU A 12 -14.31 -52.84 -11.30
CA GLU A 12 -14.89 -51.69 -12.00
C GLU A 12 -14.75 -51.81 -13.51
N SER A 13 -13.57 -52.26 -14.01
CA SER A 13 -13.33 -52.49 -15.44
C SER A 13 -14.27 -53.56 -16.00
N ARG A 14 -14.44 -54.66 -15.30
CA ARG A 14 -15.39 -55.71 -15.71
C ARG A 14 -16.82 -55.16 -15.77
N LYS A 15 -17.27 -54.45 -14.74
CA LYS A 15 -18.61 -53.85 -14.72
C LYS A 15 -18.82 -52.83 -15.84
N LYS A 16 -17.83 -52.01 -16.12
CA LYS A 16 -17.84 -51.01 -17.20
C LYS A 16 -18.00 -51.65 -18.57
N LEU A 17 -17.38 -52.84 -18.75
CA LEU A 17 -17.49 -53.61 -19.97
C LEU A 17 -18.76 -54.46 -20.01
N ASN A 18 -19.61 -54.44 -18.98
CA ASN A 18 -20.82 -55.27 -18.84
C ASN A 18 -20.58 -56.77 -18.99
N LEU A 19 -19.44 -57.25 -18.46
CA LEU A 19 -19.04 -58.65 -18.54
C LEU A 19 -19.29 -59.41 -17.22
N THR A 20 -19.67 -60.68 -17.33
CA THR A 20 -19.60 -61.61 -16.18
C THR A 20 -18.12 -61.94 -15.89
N GLN A 21 -17.83 -62.59 -14.74
CA GLN A 21 -16.47 -62.99 -14.40
C GLN A 21 -15.95 -64.03 -15.41
N GLU A 22 -16.82 -64.94 -15.91
CA GLU A 22 -16.47 -65.91 -16.92
C GLU A 22 -16.11 -65.25 -18.25
N LYS A 23 -16.92 -64.32 -18.75
CA LYS A 23 -16.65 -63.61 -20.00
C LYS A 23 -15.42 -62.69 -19.90
N PHE A 24 -15.18 -62.08 -18.72
CA PHE A 24 -14.00 -61.32 -18.45
C PHE A 24 -12.73 -62.17 -18.43
N ALA A 25 -12.81 -63.36 -17.80
CA ALA A 25 -11.74 -64.33 -17.79
C ALA A 25 -11.40 -64.85 -19.20
N GLN A 26 -12.44 -65.15 -19.99
CA GLN A 26 -12.27 -65.54 -21.38
C GLN A 26 -11.58 -64.46 -22.24
N LYS A 27 -11.95 -63.22 -22.04
CA LYS A 27 -11.37 -62.09 -22.77
C LYS A 27 -9.86 -61.96 -22.56
N TYR A 28 -9.38 -62.24 -21.35
CA TYR A 28 -7.97 -62.07 -20.99
C TYR A 28 -7.22 -63.45 -20.87
N ASN A 29 -7.80 -64.54 -21.42
CA ASN A 29 -7.24 -65.89 -21.44
C ASN A 29 -6.82 -66.37 -20.05
N VAL A 30 -7.66 -66.16 -19.05
CA VAL A 30 -7.44 -66.59 -17.67
C VAL A 30 -8.64 -67.41 -17.16
N THR A 31 -8.51 -67.99 -15.99
CA THR A 31 -9.63 -68.77 -15.40
C THR A 31 -10.60 -67.87 -14.64
N PRO A 32 -11.91 -68.17 -14.58
CA PRO A 32 -12.85 -67.41 -13.75
C PRO A 32 -12.45 -67.36 -12.28
N GLN A 33 -11.80 -68.34 -11.76
CA GLN A 33 -11.27 -68.39 -10.40
C GLN A 33 -10.14 -67.43 -10.20
N ALA A 34 -9.29 -67.15 -11.22
CA ALA A 34 -8.26 -66.11 -11.15
C ALA A 34 -8.89 -64.71 -11.04
N VAL A 35 -9.87 -64.43 -11.90
CA VAL A 35 -10.62 -63.14 -11.85
C VAL A 35 -11.29 -62.92 -10.51
N SER A 36 -11.94 -63.95 -9.95
CA SER A 36 -12.54 -63.92 -8.64
C SER A 36 -11.52 -63.62 -7.53
N LYS A 37 -10.32 -64.26 -7.58
CA LYS A 37 -9.24 -63.94 -6.62
C LYS A 37 -8.74 -62.53 -6.73
N TRP A 38 -8.58 -62.01 -7.97
CA TRP A 38 -8.16 -60.61 -8.21
C TRP A 38 -9.18 -59.61 -7.68
N GLU A 39 -10.49 -59.82 -7.96
CA GLU A 39 -11.54 -58.90 -7.48
C GLU A 39 -11.73 -58.91 -5.96
N ASN A 40 -11.26 -59.98 -5.28
CA ASN A 40 -11.29 -60.10 -3.83
C ASN A 40 -9.94 -59.76 -3.15
N GLY A 41 -8.96 -59.27 -3.91
CA GLY A 41 -7.65 -58.91 -3.40
C GLY A 41 -6.81 -60.06 -2.87
N LYS A 42 -7.13 -61.31 -3.28
CA LYS A 42 -6.43 -62.52 -2.83
C LYS A 42 -5.20 -62.87 -3.68
N ASN A 43 -5.09 -62.26 -4.85
CA ASN A 43 -3.97 -62.37 -5.77
C ASN A 43 -4.01 -61.22 -6.77
N LEU A 44 -2.91 -60.96 -7.45
CA LEU A 44 -2.80 -59.96 -8.49
C LEU A 44 -2.63 -60.62 -9.86
N PRO A 45 -3.14 -60.01 -10.96
CA PRO A 45 -2.78 -60.43 -12.30
C PRO A 45 -1.30 -60.14 -12.57
N ASP A 46 -0.74 -60.85 -13.54
CA ASP A 46 0.56 -60.50 -14.07
C ASP A 46 0.52 -59.12 -14.73
N ILE A 47 1.70 -58.50 -14.89
CA ILE A 47 1.80 -57.10 -15.34
C ILE A 47 1.28 -56.93 -16.78
N THR A 48 1.37 -57.97 -17.60
CA THR A 48 0.90 -57.95 -19.00
C THR A 48 -0.61 -57.88 -19.04
N THR A 49 -1.27 -58.81 -18.33
CA THR A 49 -2.73 -58.84 -18.20
C THR A 49 -3.27 -57.58 -17.56
N LEU A 50 -2.59 -57.04 -16.52
CA LEU A 50 -2.99 -55.78 -15.90
C LEU A 50 -2.91 -54.60 -16.87
N LYS A 51 -1.89 -54.56 -17.74
CA LYS A 51 -1.76 -53.53 -18.78
C LYS A 51 -2.91 -53.59 -19.79
N GLU A 52 -3.30 -54.78 -20.20
CA GLU A 52 -4.42 -54.95 -21.12
C GLU A 52 -5.76 -54.52 -20.51
N ILE A 53 -6.01 -54.90 -19.24
CA ILE A 53 -7.18 -54.46 -18.50
C ILE A 53 -7.21 -52.93 -18.37
N CYS A 54 -6.08 -52.31 -18.04
CA CYS A 54 -5.96 -50.84 -17.94
C CYS A 54 -6.23 -50.16 -19.26
N LYS A 55 -5.71 -50.71 -20.38
CA LYS A 55 -5.93 -50.19 -21.73
C LYS A 55 -7.41 -50.23 -22.09
N ASP A 56 -8.06 -51.36 -21.89
CA ASP A 56 -9.47 -51.56 -22.24
C ASP A 56 -10.41 -50.74 -21.37
N SER A 57 -10.04 -50.48 -20.13
CA SER A 57 -10.80 -49.65 -19.19
C SER A 57 -10.48 -48.15 -19.26
N ASN A 58 -9.57 -47.75 -20.19
CA ASN A 58 -9.11 -46.38 -20.33
C ASN A 58 -8.54 -45.79 -19.02
N THR A 59 -7.79 -46.59 -18.28
CA THR A 59 -7.18 -46.25 -16.99
C THR A 59 -5.67 -46.32 -17.10
N SER A 60 -4.97 -45.31 -16.60
CA SER A 60 -3.50 -45.31 -16.60
C SER A 60 -2.96 -46.21 -15.49
N ILE A 61 -1.99 -47.05 -15.85
CA ILE A 61 -1.25 -47.89 -14.90
C ILE A 61 -0.47 -47.04 -13.89
N ASP A 62 0.02 -45.86 -14.32
CA ASP A 62 0.72 -44.94 -13.46
C ASP A 62 -0.17 -44.42 -12.34
N SER A 63 -1.48 -44.26 -12.59
CA SER A 63 -2.45 -43.85 -11.57
C SER A 63 -2.63 -44.88 -10.46
N LEU A 64 -2.38 -46.16 -10.79
CA LEU A 64 -2.40 -47.28 -9.84
C LEU A 64 -1.10 -47.41 -9.06
N LEU A 65 0.03 -47.18 -9.72
CA LEU A 65 1.35 -47.31 -9.12
C LEU A 65 1.70 -46.10 -8.24
N LEU A 66 1.36 -44.89 -8.69
CA LEU A 66 1.74 -43.64 -8.03
C LEU A 66 0.65 -43.04 -7.12
N GLY A 67 -0.57 -43.65 -7.15
CA GLY A 67 -1.74 -43.07 -6.50
C GLY A 67 -2.27 -41.86 -7.24
N LYS A 68 -3.50 -41.47 -6.96
CA LYS A 68 -4.10 -40.23 -7.49
C LYS A 68 -3.29 -39.04 -6.93
N LYS A 69 -2.53 -38.38 -7.78
CA LYS A 69 -1.81 -37.15 -7.38
C LYS A 69 -2.84 -36.15 -6.80
N ASN A 70 -2.79 -35.96 -5.49
CA ASN A 70 -3.73 -35.12 -4.80
C ASN A 70 -3.37 -33.66 -5.15
N ASN A 71 -4.02 -33.10 -6.16
CA ASN A 71 -3.84 -31.70 -6.58
C ASN A 71 -4.17 -30.72 -5.46
N HIS A 72 -4.86 -31.19 -4.41
CA HIS A 72 -5.14 -30.35 -3.22
C HIS A 72 -3.87 -29.90 -2.50
N ILE A 73 -2.80 -30.72 -2.46
CA ILE A 73 -1.53 -30.31 -1.85
C ILE A 73 -0.90 -29.16 -2.65
N LEU A 74 -0.96 -29.22 -3.98
CA LEU A 74 -0.46 -28.15 -4.85
C LEU A 74 -1.27 -26.85 -4.64
N LEU A 75 -2.59 -26.96 -4.53
CA LEU A 75 -3.47 -25.80 -4.27
C LEU A 75 -3.19 -25.18 -2.88
N ILE A 76 -2.93 -26.00 -1.86
CA ILE A 76 -2.55 -25.51 -0.51
C ILE A 76 -1.21 -24.79 -0.56
N ILE A 77 -0.22 -25.33 -1.27
CA ILE A 77 1.09 -24.66 -1.43
C ILE A 77 0.94 -23.31 -2.13
N ILE A 78 0.15 -23.24 -3.19
CA ILE A 78 -0.12 -21.98 -3.91
C ILE A 78 -0.82 -20.97 -2.99
N ALA A 79 -1.81 -21.40 -2.21
CA ALA A 79 -2.50 -20.54 -1.26
C ALA A 79 -1.55 -19.98 -0.19
N ILE A 80 -0.66 -20.79 0.36
CA ILE A 80 0.35 -20.35 1.33
C ILE A 80 1.31 -19.34 0.69
N LEU A 81 1.76 -19.57 -0.54
CA LEU A 81 2.64 -18.63 -1.25
C LEU A 81 1.96 -17.28 -1.51
N ILE A 82 0.66 -17.27 -1.81
CA ILE A 82 -0.11 -16.03 -1.98
C ILE A 82 -0.20 -15.29 -0.65
N ILE A 83 -0.48 -15.97 0.46
CA ILE A 83 -0.54 -15.33 1.79
C ILE A 83 0.80 -14.72 2.16
N VAL A 84 1.89 -15.45 2.00
CA VAL A 84 3.25 -14.95 2.25
C VAL A 84 3.59 -13.75 1.36
N ALA A 85 3.18 -13.78 0.09
CA ALA A 85 3.38 -12.64 -0.82
C ALA A 85 2.60 -11.40 -0.37
N ILE A 86 1.36 -11.56 0.11
CA ILE A 86 0.54 -10.47 0.65
C ILE A 86 1.19 -9.87 1.91
N GLU A 87 1.71 -10.72 2.82
CA GLU A 87 2.42 -10.26 4.02
C GLU A 87 3.70 -9.50 3.66
N ILE A 88 4.49 -9.99 2.71
CA ILE A 88 5.69 -9.29 2.23
C ILE A 88 5.34 -7.94 1.61
N ILE A 89 4.29 -7.87 0.78
CA ILE A 89 3.81 -6.61 0.18
C ILE A 89 3.33 -5.65 1.29
N SER A 90 2.64 -6.15 2.30
CA SER A 90 2.20 -5.36 3.46
C SER A 90 3.39 -4.79 4.25
N LEU A 91 4.44 -5.59 4.46
CA LEU A 91 5.67 -5.16 5.13
C LEU A 91 6.45 -4.13 4.31
N ILE A 92 6.49 -4.27 2.98
CA ILE A 92 7.13 -3.31 2.07
C ILE A 92 6.35 -1.98 2.05
N ASN A 93 5.02 -2.05 2.03
CA ASN A 93 4.16 -0.86 2.04
C ASN A 93 4.09 -0.19 3.43
N ASN A 94 4.38 -0.93 4.49
CA ASN A 94 4.47 -0.41 5.85
C ASN A 94 5.91 0.00 6.21
N LYS A 95 6.69 0.49 5.22
CA LYS A 95 7.90 1.25 5.54
C LYS A 95 7.47 2.37 6.46
N ASN A 96 7.96 2.33 7.68
CA ASN A 96 7.81 3.40 8.65
C ASN A 96 8.15 4.71 7.94
N THR A 97 7.12 5.48 7.62
CA THR A 97 7.29 6.83 7.11
C THR A 97 7.83 7.61 8.30
N SER A 98 9.14 7.73 8.40
CA SER A 98 9.75 8.64 9.36
C SER A 98 9.40 10.05 8.90
N PHE A 99 8.85 10.86 9.80
CA PHE A 99 8.69 12.29 9.55
C PHE A 99 10.07 12.93 9.38
N GLU A 100 10.23 13.66 8.30
CA GLU A 100 11.36 14.56 8.11
C GLU A 100 10.95 15.95 8.56
N PHE A 101 11.86 16.62 9.25
CA PHE A 101 11.65 17.99 9.76
C PHE A 101 12.56 18.94 9.00
N LYS A 102 11.99 20.06 8.55
CA LYS A 102 12.70 21.15 7.90
C LYS A 102 12.43 22.44 8.65
N VAL A 103 13.43 23.28 8.73
CA VAL A 103 13.28 24.62 9.29
C VAL A 103 12.77 25.54 8.19
N VAL A 104 11.74 26.32 8.53
CA VAL A 104 11.19 27.37 7.69
C VAL A 104 11.59 28.68 8.30
N GLU A 105 12.27 29.53 7.55
CA GLU A 105 12.72 30.84 8.04
C GLU A 105 12.54 31.92 7.00
N SER A 106 12.53 33.17 7.45
CA SER A 106 12.59 34.33 6.59
C SER A 106 13.81 35.20 6.98
N ASN A 107 14.51 35.68 5.96
CA ASN A 107 15.63 36.62 6.08
C ASN A 107 15.30 37.95 5.40
N CYS A 108 14.11 38.47 5.65
CA CYS A 108 13.71 39.78 5.16
C CYS A 108 14.24 40.86 6.08
N GLU A 109 14.66 42.02 5.56
CA GLU A 109 15.27 43.11 6.32
C GLU A 109 14.45 43.58 7.55
N ASN A 110 13.13 43.46 7.48
CA ASN A 110 12.21 43.97 8.50
C ASN A 110 11.47 42.86 9.28
N PHE A 111 11.62 41.60 8.89
CA PHE A 111 10.89 40.52 9.52
C PHE A 111 11.78 39.30 9.73
N LYS A 112 11.59 38.69 10.86
CA LYS A 112 12.19 37.39 11.19
C LYS A 112 11.08 36.40 11.52
N THR A 113 11.08 35.28 10.84
CA THR A 113 10.13 34.18 11.10
C THR A 113 10.88 32.91 11.37
N ASN A 114 10.33 32.08 12.26
CA ASN A 114 10.79 30.73 12.49
C ASN A 114 9.61 29.79 12.38
N GLY A 115 9.82 28.65 11.76
CA GLY A 115 8.80 27.60 11.64
C GLY A 115 9.42 26.25 11.38
N THR A 116 8.57 25.24 11.41
CA THR A 116 8.95 23.85 11.17
C THR A 116 7.97 23.24 10.16
N LEU A 117 8.51 22.62 9.15
CA LEU A 117 7.77 21.76 8.25
C LEU A 117 8.11 20.30 8.58
N ALA A 118 7.14 19.57 9.10
CA ALA A 118 7.21 18.13 9.27
C ALA A 118 6.45 17.45 8.14
N TYR A 119 7.06 16.47 7.49
CA TYR A 119 6.39 15.77 6.38
C TYR A 119 6.84 14.32 6.29
N ASP A 120 5.96 13.51 5.76
CA ASP A 120 6.23 12.15 5.30
C ASP A 120 5.77 11.99 3.85
N GLN A 121 5.65 10.75 3.36
CA GLN A 121 5.18 10.50 1.99
C GLN A 121 3.69 10.80 1.76
N LYS A 122 2.91 11.04 2.81
CA LYS A 122 1.44 11.15 2.74
C LYS A 122 0.90 12.43 3.35
N THR A 123 1.56 12.93 4.38
CA THR A 123 1.08 14.05 5.19
C THR A 123 2.18 15.09 5.40
N SER A 124 1.77 16.32 5.60
CA SER A 124 2.67 17.42 5.98
C SER A 124 2.00 18.31 7.00
N HIS A 125 2.81 18.81 7.93
CA HIS A 125 2.40 19.77 8.96
C HIS A 125 3.34 20.95 8.90
N LEU A 126 2.81 22.13 8.69
CA LEU A 126 3.55 23.39 8.73
C LEU A 126 3.14 24.14 9.98
N HIS A 127 4.11 24.41 10.84
CA HIS A 127 3.95 25.28 12.00
C HIS A 127 4.84 26.48 11.84
N LEU A 128 4.25 27.70 11.86
CA LEU A 128 4.95 28.98 11.86
C LEU A 128 4.61 29.73 13.13
N SER A 129 5.61 30.12 13.88
CA SER A 129 5.47 30.92 15.11
C SER A 129 6.65 31.85 15.27
N GLY A 130 6.54 32.76 16.23
CA GLY A 130 7.63 33.67 16.54
C GLY A 130 7.96 34.65 15.41
N ILE A 131 6.93 35.16 14.76
CA ILE A 131 7.09 36.22 13.74
C ILE A 131 7.40 37.55 14.48
N SER A 132 8.54 38.15 14.18
CA SER A 132 8.95 39.43 14.79
C SER A 132 9.20 40.50 13.72
N TYR A 133 8.83 41.72 14.05
CA TYR A 133 9.04 42.90 13.22
C TYR A 133 10.24 43.72 13.74
N CYS A 134 11.22 43.91 12.89
CA CYS A 134 12.47 44.62 13.19
C CYS A 134 12.59 45.96 12.42
N GLY A 135 11.54 46.38 11.73
CA GLY A 135 11.55 47.57 10.87
C GLY A 135 11.43 48.87 11.61
N SER A 136 11.60 50.00 10.91
CA SER A 136 11.58 51.37 11.45
C SER A 136 10.22 51.81 12.00
N ASN A 137 9.13 51.17 11.56
CA ASN A 137 7.74 51.52 11.93
C ASN A 137 7.23 50.81 13.18
N ALA A 138 8.11 50.30 14.04
CA ALA A 138 7.76 49.47 15.19
C ALA A 138 6.75 50.08 16.17
N LYS A 139 6.65 51.44 16.21
CA LYS A 139 5.75 52.19 17.10
C LYS A 139 4.41 52.55 16.45
N VAL A 140 4.24 52.30 15.15
CA VAL A 140 2.99 52.63 14.46
C VAL A 140 1.91 51.62 14.91
N LYS A 141 0.74 52.19 15.23
CA LYS A 141 -0.42 51.38 15.62
C LYS A 141 -1.42 51.31 14.47
N TYR A 142 -1.95 50.12 14.27
CA TYR A 142 -2.91 49.78 13.22
C TYR A 142 -4.24 49.35 13.83
N ASN A 143 -5.34 49.74 13.19
CA ASN A 143 -6.69 49.36 13.60
C ASN A 143 -7.07 47.98 13.07
N LYS A 144 -6.50 47.62 11.92
CA LYS A 144 -6.72 46.34 11.30
C LYS A 144 -5.38 45.76 10.79
N ILE A 145 -5.10 44.53 11.13
CA ILE A 145 -3.94 43.81 10.60
C ILE A 145 -4.44 42.47 10.11
N THR A 146 -4.10 42.11 8.88
CA THR A 146 -4.34 40.78 8.30
C THR A 146 -3.00 40.19 7.94
N CYS A 147 -2.72 38.99 8.43
CA CYS A 147 -1.55 38.21 8.06
C CYS A 147 -2.04 36.94 7.38
N THR A 148 -1.68 36.76 6.12
CA THR A 148 -2.13 35.65 5.28
C THR A 148 -0.94 34.86 4.80
N LEU A 149 -1.01 33.53 4.95
CA LEU A 149 -0.03 32.62 4.41
C LEU A 149 -0.50 32.11 3.04
N TYR A 150 0.36 32.29 2.06
CA TYR A 150 0.12 31.89 0.67
C TYR A 150 1.10 30.83 0.19
N GLU A 151 0.61 29.96 -0.67
CA GLU A 151 1.41 29.09 -1.53
C GLU A 151 1.25 29.55 -2.98
N THR A 152 2.37 29.69 -3.70
CA THR A 152 2.36 29.96 -5.14
C THR A 152 2.67 28.69 -5.91
N GLU A 153 1.70 28.18 -6.64
CA GLU A 153 1.86 27.06 -7.58
C GLU A 153 1.49 27.56 -8.99
N ASP A 154 2.41 27.40 -9.96
CA ASP A 154 2.21 27.76 -11.38
C ASP A 154 1.68 29.19 -11.61
N LYS A 155 2.21 30.16 -10.85
CA LYS A 155 1.81 31.59 -10.83
C LYS A 155 0.42 31.88 -10.24
N ILE A 156 -0.23 30.89 -9.63
CA ILE A 156 -1.47 31.06 -8.91
C ILE A 156 -1.14 31.13 -7.42
N ASN A 157 -1.60 32.18 -6.75
CA ASN A 157 -1.48 32.31 -5.30
C ASN A 157 -2.69 31.66 -4.66
N LYS A 158 -2.44 30.65 -3.85
CA LYS A 158 -3.44 29.98 -3.04
C LYS A 158 -3.31 30.42 -1.60
N GLU A 159 -4.36 30.99 -1.05
CA GLU A 159 -4.45 31.26 0.39
C GLU A 159 -4.52 29.94 1.15
N LEU A 160 -3.64 29.78 2.13
CA LEU A 160 -3.60 28.60 2.98
C LEU A 160 -4.32 28.89 4.29
N GLU A 161 -3.99 29.99 4.94
CA GLU A 161 -4.58 30.41 6.20
C GLU A 161 -4.45 31.92 6.37
N ASN A 162 -5.38 32.54 7.10
CA ASN A 162 -5.28 33.98 7.44
C ASN A 162 -5.65 34.24 8.91
N ILE A 163 -4.99 35.23 9.48
CA ILE A 163 -5.24 35.74 10.82
C ILE A 163 -5.55 37.20 10.69
N THR A 164 -6.74 37.61 11.14
CA THR A 164 -7.18 39.03 11.09
C THR A 164 -7.44 39.55 12.48
N TYR A 165 -6.84 40.70 12.77
CA TYR A 165 -7.06 41.52 13.96
C TYR A 165 -7.74 42.83 13.58
N ASN A 166 -8.82 43.17 14.26
CA ASN A 166 -9.61 44.41 14.00
C ASN A 166 -10.24 44.99 15.29
N LYS A 167 -9.49 44.98 16.38
CA LYS A 167 -9.96 45.50 17.68
C LYS A 167 -9.33 46.86 17.97
N MET A 168 -8.75 47.04 19.13
CA MET A 168 -8.06 48.26 19.52
C MET A 168 -6.74 48.42 18.75
N PRO A 169 -6.30 49.67 18.49
CA PRO A 169 -5.04 49.90 17.79
C PRO A 169 -3.85 49.21 18.46
N ILE A 170 -3.14 48.38 17.71
CA ILE A 170 -2.04 47.53 18.16
C ILE A 170 -0.84 47.70 17.22
N THR A 171 0.37 47.49 17.68
CA THR A 171 1.57 47.49 16.84
C THR A 171 1.70 46.19 16.07
N LEU A 172 2.48 46.21 14.98
CA LEU A 172 2.80 44.96 14.23
C LEU A 172 3.48 43.95 15.12
N GLU A 173 4.41 44.35 15.98
CA GLU A 173 5.14 43.43 16.84
C GLU A 173 4.21 42.76 17.87
N GLU A 174 3.33 43.53 18.51
CA GLU A 174 2.34 43.00 19.45
C GLU A 174 1.40 41.96 18.78
N PHE A 175 0.95 42.25 17.55
CA PHE A 175 0.11 41.35 16.81
C PHE A 175 0.89 40.06 16.39
N LEU A 176 2.06 40.25 15.79
CA LEU A 176 2.86 39.15 15.24
C LEU A 176 3.43 38.20 16.31
N SER A 177 3.66 38.71 17.52
CA SER A 177 4.08 37.91 18.66
C SER A 177 3.05 36.85 19.07
N THR A 178 1.79 37.06 18.69
CA THR A 178 0.68 36.11 18.97
C THR A 178 0.17 35.38 17.73
N ALA A 179 0.72 35.70 16.56
CA ALA A 179 0.31 35.06 15.31
C ALA A 179 1.00 33.71 15.17
N GLU A 180 0.19 32.67 15.03
CA GLU A 180 0.64 31.27 14.79
C GLU A 180 -0.16 30.69 13.63
N PHE A 181 0.52 29.98 12.76
CA PHE A 181 -0.08 29.22 11.65
C PHE A 181 0.19 27.76 11.86
N ASP A 182 -0.88 26.99 11.87
CA ASP A 182 -0.83 25.52 11.99
C ASP A 182 -1.62 24.88 10.87
N LEU A 183 -0.91 24.34 9.89
CA LEU A 183 -1.50 23.72 8.71
C LEU A 183 -1.24 22.24 8.69
N ASP A 184 -2.32 21.47 8.73
CA ASP A 184 -2.30 20.03 8.57
C ASP A 184 -2.61 19.63 7.14
N ASN A 185 -1.86 18.64 6.62
CA ASN A 185 -2.11 17.99 5.33
C ASN A 185 -2.16 18.94 4.12
N PHE A 186 -1.45 20.06 4.19
CA PHE A 186 -1.60 21.08 3.16
C PHE A 186 -0.83 20.76 1.87
N SER A 187 0.23 20.00 1.92
CA SER A 187 0.92 19.49 0.73
C SER A 187 1.67 18.20 1.05
N ALA A 188 1.51 17.20 0.20
CA ALA A 188 2.07 15.88 0.42
C ALA A 188 3.53 15.74 -0.01
N ASN A 189 4.21 16.79 -0.48
CA ASN A 189 5.53 16.60 -1.07
C ASN A 189 6.43 17.82 -0.84
N CYS A 190 7.46 17.64 -0.02
CA CYS A 190 8.54 18.61 0.10
C CYS A 190 9.19 18.97 -1.27
N GLN A 191 9.17 18.07 -2.23
CA GLN A 191 9.65 18.28 -3.60
C GLN A 191 8.84 19.32 -4.40
N LYS A 192 7.61 19.63 -3.98
CA LYS A 192 6.78 20.66 -4.61
C LYS A 192 7.15 22.08 -4.21
N TYR A 193 7.86 22.27 -3.10
CA TYR A 193 8.27 23.58 -2.67
C TYR A 193 9.45 24.08 -3.50
N LYS A 194 9.13 24.85 -4.52
CA LYS A 194 10.12 25.69 -5.19
C LYS A 194 10.54 26.78 -4.20
N GLU A 195 11.80 27.19 -4.27
CA GLU A 195 12.30 28.35 -3.55
C GLU A 195 11.34 29.54 -3.74
N ASN A 196 10.91 30.16 -2.62
CA ASN A 196 9.91 31.22 -2.57
C ASN A 196 8.46 30.86 -2.96
N SER A 197 8.08 29.57 -2.94
CA SER A 197 6.67 29.20 -3.18
C SER A 197 5.75 29.56 -2.00
N LEU A 198 6.31 29.63 -0.78
CA LEU A 198 5.58 30.06 0.41
C LEU A 198 5.93 31.51 0.74
N TYR A 199 4.93 32.29 1.10
CA TYR A 199 5.15 33.64 1.62
C TYR A 199 4.03 34.07 2.56
N LEU A 200 4.38 34.95 3.50
CA LEU A 200 3.42 35.68 4.30
C LEU A 200 3.15 37.04 3.65
N GLU A 201 1.88 37.42 3.59
CA GLU A 201 1.45 38.75 3.24
C GLU A 201 0.80 39.42 4.46
N ILE A 202 1.34 40.57 4.88
CA ILE A 202 0.80 41.31 5.99
C ILE A 202 0.26 42.62 5.44
N ILE A 203 -1.02 42.86 5.67
CA ILE A 203 -1.71 44.09 5.35
C ILE A 203 -2.09 44.76 6.68
N ALA A 204 -1.48 45.91 6.97
CA ALA A 204 -1.70 46.65 8.20
C ALA A 204 -2.26 48.02 7.89
N SER A 205 -3.46 48.34 8.36
CA SER A 205 -4.14 49.58 8.05
C SER A 205 -4.59 50.36 9.30
N ASN A 206 -4.47 51.67 9.21
CA ASN A 206 -5.07 52.60 10.12
C ASN A 206 -5.90 53.63 9.33
N VAL A 207 -6.36 54.71 9.98
CA VAL A 207 -7.23 55.72 9.34
C VAL A 207 -6.54 56.42 8.16
N ASN A 208 -5.21 56.49 8.16
CA ASN A 208 -4.45 57.33 7.23
C ASN A 208 -3.53 56.55 6.30
N THR A 209 -3.15 55.32 6.67
CA THR A 209 -2.14 54.53 5.94
C THR A 209 -2.53 53.06 5.84
N GLU A 210 -2.06 52.44 4.78
CA GLU A 210 -2.07 51.02 4.59
C GLU A 210 -0.66 50.58 4.18
N ASP A 211 -0.09 49.70 4.98
CA ASP A 211 1.23 49.15 4.75
C ASP A 211 1.08 47.67 4.35
N ILE A 212 1.72 47.28 3.25
CA ILE A 212 1.68 45.91 2.73
C ILE A 212 3.10 45.35 2.71
N TYR A 213 3.27 44.22 3.34
CA TYR A 213 4.54 43.49 3.40
C TYR A 213 4.39 42.10 2.81
N LYS A 214 5.31 41.73 1.93
CA LYS A 214 5.39 40.37 1.39
C LYS A 214 6.70 39.73 1.81
N ILE A 215 6.61 38.68 2.59
CA ILE A 215 7.73 38.03 3.29
C ILE A 215 7.91 36.63 2.72
N PRO A 216 8.90 36.38 1.86
CA PRO A 216 9.17 35.07 1.36
C PRO A 216 9.66 34.17 2.48
N LEU A 217 9.18 32.91 2.48
CA LEU A 217 9.59 31.87 3.41
C LEU A 217 10.49 30.89 2.68
N THR A 218 11.64 30.61 3.27
CA THR A 218 12.63 29.68 2.72
C THR A 218 12.68 28.43 3.57
N ILE A 219 12.62 27.27 2.92
CA ILE A 219 12.81 25.98 3.57
C ILE A 219 14.30 25.65 3.52
N LYS A 220 14.93 25.57 4.69
CA LYS A 220 16.34 25.21 4.82
C LYS A 220 16.56 23.74 4.50
N ASP A 221 17.66 23.47 3.78
CA ASP A 221 18.03 22.15 3.29
C ASP A 221 17.02 21.55 2.30
N ASN A 222 17.36 21.64 1.03
CA ASN A 222 16.54 21.11 -0.06
C ASN A 222 16.03 19.72 0.27
N CYS A 223 14.74 19.52 0.00
CA CYS A 223 14.14 18.20 0.10
C CYS A 223 14.94 17.22 -0.76
N LYS A 224 15.49 16.18 -0.15
CA LYS A 224 16.21 15.14 -0.89
C LYS A 224 15.23 14.45 -1.85
N SER A 225 15.60 14.48 -3.12
CA SER A 225 14.91 13.72 -4.19
C SER A 225 15.03 12.22 -4.00
#